data_a7a4fea58b39122f57565839faed3a05
#
_entry.id   a7a4fea58b39122f57565839faed3a05
#
_cell.length_a   1.000
_cell.length_b   1.000
_cell.length_c   1.000
_cell.angle_alpha   90.00
_cell.angle_beta   90.00
_cell.angle_gamma   90.00
#
_symmetry.space_group_name_H-M   'P 1'
#
loop_
_entity.id
_entity.type
_entity.pdbx_description
1 polymer ?
#
loop_
_entity_poly.entity_id
_entity_poly.type
_entity_poly.pdbx_seq_one_letter_code
_entity_poly.pdbx_strand_id
1 'polypeptide(L)'
;GQSCSDSYIYKAFRYLGIQSETKHKPHYKPRKVRDLYPNLIFTTWETVDRPRQVIVSDMTVLKPWIFYLELTLYFDVFTKQILTWKLSERRGGREQYLDGLADVVELLRGKKEPTIIHTDQGSVYSSKAYNELIKDSNIVRSMSRAGKPTDNPVNEALNGWIKEELLLDFGL
;
A
#
# COMPACT_ATOMS: atom_id res chain seq x y z
N GLY A 1 11.13 -26.89 -33.11
CA GLY A 1 10.67 -25.54 -33.36
C GLY A 1 11.83 -24.61 -33.61
N GLN A 2 11.79 -23.81 -34.69
CA GLN A 2 12.83 -22.80 -34.96
C GLN A 2 12.62 -21.61 -34.02
N SER A 3 13.65 -21.22 -33.30
CA SER A 3 13.62 -19.99 -32.47
C SER A 3 13.96 -18.79 -33.35
N CYS A 4 13.10 -17.79 -33.38
CA CYS A 4 13.36 -16.48 -33.97
C CYS A 4 13.75 -15.45 -32.94
N SER A 5 14.66 -14.52 -33.28
CA SER A 5 14.98 -13.41 -32.41
C SER A 5 13.82 -12.38 -32.38
N ASP A 6 13.62 -11.72 -31.24
CA ASP A 6 12.60 -10.67 -31.06
C ASP A 6 12.72 -9.55 -32.11
N SER A 7 13.93 -9.22 -32.47
CA SER A 7 14.24 -8.23 -33.52
C SER A 7 13.70 -8.66 -34.90
N TYR A 8 13.76 -9.94 -35.23
CA TYR A 8 13.24 -10.48 -36.51
C TYR A 8 11.69 -10.46 -36.51
N ILE A 9 11.09 -10.87 -35.41
CA ILE A 9 9.62 -10.85 -35.23
C ILE A 9 9.09 -9.42 -35.38
N TYR A 10 9.75 -8.44 -34.74
CA TYR A 10 9.37 -7.02 -34.82
C TYR A 10 9.44 -6.47 -36.25
N LYS A 11 10.48 -6.82 -37.01
CA LYS A 11 10.62 -6.43 -38.43
C LYS A 11 9.54 -7.07 -39.32
N ALA A 12 9.22 -8.34 -39.07
CA ALA A 12 8.18 -9.04 -39.78
C ALA A 12 6.80 -8.42 -39.55
N PHE A 13 6.48 -8.07 -38.31
CA PHE A 13 5.23 -7.40 -37.97
C PHE A 13 5.09 -6.03 -38.63
N ARG A 14 6.17 -5.25 -38.67
CA ARG A 14 6.17 -3.98 -39.41
C ARG A 14 5.96 -4.16 -40.91
N TYR A 15 6.62 -5.16 -41.50
CA TYR A 15 6.49 -5.46 -42.93
C TYR A 15 5.07 -5.90 -43.29
N LEU A 16 4.45 -6.68 -42.43
CA LEU A 16 3.08 -7.19 -42.63
C LEU A 16 1.99 -6.21 -42.18
N GLY A 17 2.35 -5.02 -41.68
CA GLY A 17 1.38 -4.04 -41.18
C GLY A 17 0.64 -4.49 -39.94
N ILE A 18 1.15 -5.53 -39.25
CA ILE A 18 0.53 -6.04 -38.02
C ILE A 18 0.90 -5.10 -36.85
N GLN A 19 -0.10 -4.54 -36.21
CA GLN A 19 0.05 -3.72 -35.03
C GLN A 19 -0.64 -4.41 -33.84
N SER A 20 -0.01 -4.29 -32.66
CA SER A 20 -0.64 -4.75 -31.42
C SER A 20 -1.87 -3.92 -31.10
N GLU A 21 -3.03 -4.57 -30.96
CA GLU A 21 -4.26 -3.94 -30.48
C GLU A 21 -4.25 -3.68 -28.96
N THR A 22 -3.09 -3.77 -28.32
CA THR A 22 -3.00 -3.40 -26.89
C THR A 22 -3.49 -1.97 -26.75
N LYS A 23 -4.63 -1.82 -26.06
CA LYS A 23 -5.15 -0.51 -25.68
C LYS A 23 -4.03 0.28 -25.03
N HIS A 24 -3.63 1.40 -25.65
CA HIS A 24 -2.70 2.33 -24.99
C HIS A 24 -3.26 2.60 -23.58
N LYS A 25 -2.49 2.27 -22.57
CA LYS A 25 -2.85 2.69 -21.22
C LYS A 25 -3.04 4.21 -21.30
N PRO A 26 -4.21 4.75 -20.90
CA PRO A 26 -4.40 6.18 -20.94
C PRO A 26 -3.22 6.84 -20.22
N HIS A 27 -2.60 7.85 -20.83
CA HIS A 27 -1.53 8.61 -20.21
C HIS A 27 -2.06 9.09 -18.86
N TYR A 28 -1.66 8.42 -17.79
CA TYR A 28 -1.98 8.84 -16.44
C TYR A 28 -1.27 10.18 -16.23
N LYS A 29 -2.03 11.28 -16.35
CA LYS A 29 -1.53 12.58 -15.92
C LYS A 29 -1.33 12.46 -14.41
N PRO A 30 -0.10 12.57 -13.89
CA PRO A 30 0.11 12.53 -12.45
C PRO A 30 -0.79 13.62 -11.84
N ARG A 31 -1.73 13.21 -11.01
CA ARG A 31 -2.50 14.16 -10.22
C ARG A 31 -1.50 14.98 -9.42
N LYS A 32 -1.68 16.30 -9.35
CA LYS A 32 -0.87 17.16 -8.48
C LYS A 32 -0.75 16.49 -7.13
N VAL A 33 0.46 16.09 -6.81
CA VAL A 33 0.75 15.37 -5.59
C VAL A 33 0.46 16.33 -4.44
N ARG A 34 -0.44 15.92 -3.59
CA ARG A 34 -0.81 16.65 -2.38
C ARG A 34 0.05 16.07 -1.27
N ASP A 35 0.56 16.89 -0.41
CA ASP A 35 1.25 16.54 0.85
C ASP A 35 2.07 15.22 0.82
N LEU A 36 3.20 15.24 0.12
CA LEU A 36 4.18 14.16 0.18
C LEU A 36 5.05 14.32 1.43
N TYR A 37 5.25 13.19 2.09
CA TYR A 37 6.13 13.09 3.24
C TYR A 37 7.40 12.31 2.87
N PRO A 38 8.56 12.65 3.47
CA PRO A 38 9.80 11.93 3.21
C PRO A 38 9.70 10.49 3.71
N ASN A 39 10.46 9.58 3.11
CA ASN A 39 10.65 8.25 3.66
C ASN A 39 11.63 8.30 4.83
N LEU A 40 11.11 8.19 6.06
CA LEU A 40 11.90 8.31 7.29
C LEU A 40 12.55 6.99 7.73
N ILE A 41 12.11 5.85 7.15
CA ILE A 41 12.54 4.52 7.57
C ILE A 41 13.22 3.71 6.46
N PHE A 42 13.60 4.36 5.38
CA PHE A 42 14.10 3.77 4.13
C PHE A 42 15.10 2.61 4.29
N THR A 43 16.09 2.75 5.18
CA THR A 43 17.12 1.73 5.44
C THR A 43 17.22 1.37 6.92
N THR A 44 16.31 1.84 7.75
CA THR A 44 16.39 1.76 9.21
C THR A 44 15.35 0.85 9.83
N TRP A 45 14.79 -0.09 9.06
CA TRP A 45 13.81 -1.06 9.56
C TRP A 45 14.34 -1.88 10.75
N GLU A 46 15.63 -2.17 10.76
CA GLU A 46 16.32 -2.93 11.81
C GLU A 46 16.49 -2.12 13.12
N THR A 47 16.34 -0.80 13.05
CA THR A 47 16.44 0.08 14.23
C THR A 47 15.13 0.25 15.00
N VAL A 48 14.08 -0.42 14.56
CA VAL A 48 12.80 -0.44 15.26
C VAL A 48 12.92 -1.35 16.48
N ASP A 49 13.01 -0.76 17.67
CA ASP A 49 13.40 -1.42 18.91
C ASP A 49 12.32 -1.45 20.01
N ARG A 50 11.15 -0.87 19.74
CA ARG A 50 10.06 -0.80 20.72
C ARG A 50 8.66 -0.82 20.08
N PRO A 51 7.63 -1.25 20.84
CA PRO A 51 6.25 -1.25 20.37
C PRO A 51 5.77 0.14 19.92
N ARG A 52 5.03 0.18 18.82
CA ARG A 52 4.39 1.38 18.28
C ARG A 52 5.39 2.51 17.94
N GLN A 53 6.64 2.16 17.66
CA GLN A 53 7.62 3.09 17.13
C GLN A 53 7.37 3.36 15.65
N VAL A 54 7.12 2.29 14.90
CA VAL A 54 6.76 2.34 13.48
C VAL A 54 5.52 1.48 13.26
N ILE A 55 4.49 2.09 12.72
CA ILE A 55 3.28 1.42 12.27
C ILE A 55 3.24 1.57 10.75
N VAL A 56 3.02 0.47 10.04
CA VAL A 56 2.81 0.47 8.59
C VAL A 56 1.33 0.31 8.28
N SER A 57 0.86 0.97 7.24
CA SER A 57 -0.51 0.82 6.75
C SER A 57 -0.51 0.71 5.24
N ASP A 58 -1.33 -0.19 4.76
CA ASP A 58 -1.55 -0.41 3.33
C ASP A 58 -2.96 -0.96 3.10
N MET A 59 -3.39 -0.89 1.85
CA MET A 59 -4.63 -1.49 1.40
C MET A 59 -4.33 -2.61 0.40
N THR A 60 -4.88 -3.77 0.65
CA THR A 60 -4.84 -4.88 -0.28
C THR A 60 -6.23 -5.28 -0.75
N VAL A 61 -6.31 -5.71 -2.00
CA VAL A 61 -7.56 -6.23 -2.58
C VAL A 61 -7.59 -7.73 -2.41
N LEU A 62 -8.65 -8.20 -1.78
CA LEU A 62 -9.01 -9.60 -1.74
C LEU A 62 -10.10 -9.84 -2.79
N LYS A 63 -9.93 -10.89 -3.59
CA LYS A 63 -10.88 -11.26 -4.66
C LYS A 63 -11.32 -12.70 -4.48
N PRO A 64 -12.05 -13.01 -3.43
CA PRO A 64 -12.59 -14.35 -3.26
C PRO A 64 -13.70 -14.56 -4.30
N TRP A 65 -13.45 -15.47 -5.27
CA TRP A 65 -14.43 -15.87 -6.30
C TRP A 65 -15.06 -14.67 -7.06
N ILE A 66 -16.28 -14.29 -6.67
CA ILE A 66 -17.06 -13.22 -7.29
C ILE A 66 -17.09 -11.92 -6.46
N PHE A 67 -16.54 -11.95 -5.26
CA PHE A 67 -16.55 -10.80 -4.36
C PHE A 67 -15.32 -9.92 -4.55
N TYR A 68 -15.46 -8.66 -4.20
CA TYR A 68 -14.39 -7.69 -4.16
C TYR A 68 -14.34 -7.07 -2.77
N LEU A 69 -13.24 -7.25 -2.08
CA LEU A 69 -13.03 -6.70 -0.75
C LEU A 69 -11.74 -5.89 -0.73
N GLU A 70 -11.78 -4.72 -0.13
CA GLU A 70 -10.60 -3.92 0.21
C GLU A 70 -10.32 -4.11 1.70
N LEU A 71 -9.17 -4.68 2.01
CA LEU A 71 -8.66 -4.81 3.37
C LEU A 71 -7.63 -3.70 3.61
N THR A 72 -7.92 -2.82 4.57
CA THR A 72 -6.95 -1.85 5.09
C THR A 72 -6.52 -2.31 6.48
N LEU A 73 -5.22 -2.31 6.75
CA LEU A 73 -4.70 -2.71 8.05
C LEU A 73 -3.60 -1.75 8.52
N TYR A 74 -3.41 -1.73 9.84
CA TYR A 74 -2.34 -1.04 10.53
C TYR A 74 -1.56 -2.06 11.36
N PHE A 75 -0.27 -2.16 11.10
CA PHE A 75 0.59 -3.21 11.62
C PHE A 75 1.80 -2.62 12.35
N ASP A 76 2.04 -3.08 13.57
CA ASP A 76 3.21 -2.68 14.36
C ASP A 76 4.44 -3.48 13.92
N VAL A 77 5.43 -2.77 13.42
CA VAL A 77 6.66 -3.37 12.89
C VAL A 77 7.46 -4.10 13.95
N PHE A 78 7.45 -3.65 15.20
CA PHE A 78 8.19 -4.28 16.29
C PHE A 78 7.50 -5.54 16.82
N THR A 79 6.24 -5.42 17.24
CA THR A 79 5.51 -6.55 17.87
C THR A 79 4.99 -7.56 16.86
N LYS A 80 4.98 -7.22 15.56
CA LYS A 80 4.38 -8.03 14.48
C LYS A 80 2.88 -8.25 14.66
N GLN A 81 2.20 -7.31 15.31
CA GLN A 81 0.76 -7.37 15.54
C GLN A 81 -0.01 -6.49 14.56
N ILE A 82 -1.13 -6.98 14.08
CA ILE A 82 -2.15 -6.16 13.43
C ILE A 82 -2.88 -5.40 14.54
N LEU A 83 -2.73 -4.09 14.56
CA LEU A 83 -3.33 -3.23 15.58
C LEU A 83 -4.81 -2.98 15.32
N THR A 84 -5.15 -2.78 14.06
CA THR A 84 -6.53 -2.65 13.59
C THR A 84 -6.63 -3.00 12.11
N TRP A 85 -7.81 -3.42 11.69
CA TRP A 85 -8.12 -3.71 10.31
C TRP A 85 -9.55 -3.28 9.98
N LYS A 86 -9.78 -2.93 8.72
CA LYS A 86 -11.11 -2.58 8.20
C LYS A 86 -11.32 -3.23 6.84
N LEU A 87 -12.52 -3.73 6.62
CA LEU A 87 -12.95 -4.30 5.34
C LEU A 87 -13.98 -3.40 4.68
N SER A 88 -13.92 -3.32 3.35
CA SER A 88 -14.91 -2.63 2.54
C SER A 88 -15.21 -3.40 1.25
N GLU A 89 -16.49 -3.52 0.93
CA GLU A 89 -16.95 -4.02 -0.36
C GLU A 89 -16.95 -2.92 -1.44
N ARG A 90 -16.80 -1.66 -1.03
CA ARG A 90 -16.77 -0.51 -1.92
C ARG A 90 -15.36 -0.27 -2.45
N ARG A 91 -15.21 -0.29 -3.77
CA ARG A 91 -13.94 0.02 -4.43
C ARG A 91 -13.57 1.50 -4.23
N GLY A 92 -12.37 1.72 -3.68
CA GLY A 92 -11.81 3.06 -3.49
C GLY A 92 -12.51 3.86 -2.39
N GLY A 93 -13.18 3.20 -1.45
CA GLY A 93 -13.72 3.82 -0.24
C GLY A 93 -12.63 4.52 0.55
N ARG A 94 -12.96 5.63 1.21
CA ARG A 94 -12.02 6.35 2.08
C ARG A 94 -12.26 6.08 3.55
N GLU A 95 -13.47 5.66 3.87
CA GLU A 95 -13.96 5.49 5.23
C GLU A 95 -13.09 4.51 6.01
N GLN A 96 -12.81 3.32 5.46
CA GLN A 96 -12.02 2.31 6.15
C GLN A 96 -10.59 2.77 6.53
N TYR A 97 -9.98 3.64 5.71
CA TYR A 97 -8.66 4.18 6.03
C TYR A 97 -8.71 5.17 7.20
N LEU A 98 -9.75 6.01 7.22
CA LEU A 98 -9.94 7.02 8.25
C LEU A 98 -10.38 6.38 9.55
N ASP A 99 -11.26 5.39 9.50
CA ASP A 99 -11.71 4.63 10.67
C ASP A 99 -10.56 3.82 11.29
N GLY A 100 -9.73 3.16 10.47
CA GLY A 100 -8.54 2.49 10.95
C GLY A 100 -7.52 3.45 11.55
N LEU A 101 -7.34 4.64 10.95
CA LEU A 101 -6.48 5.66 11.53
C LEU A 101 -7.02 6.19 12.85
N ALA A 102 -8.33 6.40 12.97
CA ALA A 102 -8.95 6.84 14.21
C ALA A 102 -8.72 5.84 15.35
N ASP A 103 -8.86 4.53 15.09
CA ASP A 103 -8.52 3.50 16.06
C ASP A 103 -7.05 3.58 16.50
N VAL A 104 -6.12 3.81 15.57
CA VAL A 104 -4.70 3.94 15.89
C VAL A 104 -4.43 5.19 16.70
N VAL A 105 -5.05 6.33 16.37
CA VAL A 105 -4.93 7.57 17.14
C VAL A 105 -5.41 7.36 18.59
N GLU A 106 -6.54 6.68 18.76
CA GLU A 106 -7.06 6.34 20.08
C GLU A 106 -6.10 5.41 20.85
N LEU A 107 -5.56 4.39 20.18
CA LEU A 107 -4.59 3.44 20.75
C LEU A 107 -3.29 4.14 21.20
N LEU A 108 -2.93 5.23 20.55
CA LEU A 108 -1.73 6.02 20.86
C LEU A 108 -2.00 7.17 21.84
N ARG A 109 -3.24 7.34 22.30
CA ARG A 109 -3.60 8.40 23.24
C ARG A 109 -2.75 8.34 24.51
N GLY A 110 -2.15 9.47 24.89
CA GLY A 110 -1.29 9.56 26.06
C GLY A 110 0.14 9.05 25.87
N LYS A 111 0.48 8.49 24.70
CA LYS A 111 1.87 8.14 24.38
C LYS A 111 2.69 9.41 24.17
N LYS A 112 3.81 9.53 24.88
CA LYS A 112 4.69 10.71 24.82
C LYS A 112 5.68 10.66 23.66
N GLU A 113 6.18 9.46 23.35
CA GLU A 113 7.14 9.26 22.26
C GLU A 113 6.42 9.32 20.92
N PRO A 114 7.06 9.88 19.89
CA PRO A 114 6.49 9.92 18.55
C PRO A 114 6.35 8.52 17.96
N THR A 115 5.29 8.33 17.19
CA THR A 115 5.04 7.12 16.38
C THR A 115 5.13 7.49 14.91
N ILE A 116 5.92 6.77 14.15
CA ILE A 116 5.97 6.92 12.68
C ILE A 116 4.84 6.07 12.09
N ILE A 117 3.97 6.68 11.29
CA ILE A 117 3.06 5.95 10.41
C ILE A 117 3.61 6.02 8.99
N HIS A 118 4.00 4.86 8.48
CA HIS A 118 4.53 4.70 7.13
C HIS A 118 3.49 4.10 6.19
N THR A 119 3.28 4.77 5.06
CA THR A 119 2.28 4.40 4.05
C THR A 119 2.87 4.53 2.64
N ASP A 120 2.13 4.09 1.64
CA ASP A 120 2.39 4.47 0.25
C ASP A 120 1.95 5.92 -0.01
N GLN A 121 2.14 6.38 -1.26
CA GLN A 121 1.69 7.71 -1.71
C GLN A 121 0.23 7.70 -2.21
N GLY A 122 -0.59 6.80 -1.72
CA GLY A 122 -2.02 6.72 -2.07
C GLY A 122 -2.77 8.02 -1.79
N SER A 123 -3.76 8.30 -2.62
CA SER A 123 -4.52 9.57 -2.53
C SER A 123 -5.29 9.74 -1.21
N VAL A 124 -5.59 8.65 -0.52
CA VAL A 124 -6.25 8.69 0.78
C VAL A 124 -5.27 9.12 1.85
N TYR A 125 -4.08 8.51 1.86
CA TYR A 125 -3.04 8.82 2.82
C TYR A 125 -2.51 10.27 2.69
N SER A 126 -2.58 10.87 1.51
CA SER A 126 -2.22 12.28 1.27
C SER A 126 -3.43 13.23 1.33
N SER A 127 -4.57 12.78 1.86
CA SER A 127 -5.78 13.60 1.94
C SER A 127 -5.77 14.53 3.15
N LYS A 128 -6.46 15.67 3.01
CA LYS A 128 -6.65 16.61 4.12
C LYS A 128 -7.32 15.94 5.33
N ALA A 129 -8.32 15.08 5.11
CA ALA A 129 -9.02 14.37 6.18
C ALA A 129 -8.08 13.46 6.99
N TYR A 130 -7.15 12.76 6.31
CA TYR A 130 -6.15 11.94 6.98
C TYR A 130 -5.22 12.79 7.87
N ASN A 131 -4.77 13.94 7.36
CA ASN A 131 -3.89 14.84 8.11
C ASN A 131 -4.60 15.52 9.29
N GLU A 132 -5.88 15.86 9.15
CA GLU A 132 -6.67 16.43 10.25
C GLU A 132 -6.83 15.47 11.44
N LEU A 133 -6.98 14.18 11.19
CA LEU A 133 -7.10 13.18 12.26
C LEU A 133 -5.86 13.07 13.15
N ILE A 134 -4.69 13.36 12.61
CA ILE A 134 -3.42 13.17 13.33
C ILE A 134 -2.79 14.47 13.82
N LYS A 135 -3.36 15.63 13.50
CA LYS A 135 -2.72 16.94 13.75
C LYS A 135 -2.40 17.22 15.23
N ASP A 136 -3.23 16.70 16.14
CA ASP A 136 -3.09 16.89 17.57
C ASP A 136 -2.47 15.66 18.28
N SER A 137 -1.85 14.77 17.50
CA SER A 137 -1.20 13.55 17.99
C SER A 137 0.31 13.58 17.80
N ASN A 138 1.03 12.72 18.51
CA ASN A 138 2.48 12.53 18.32
C ASN A 138 2.78 11.58 17.14
N ILE A 139 2.00 11.67 16.06
CA ILE A 139 2.21 10.86 14.85
C ILE A 139 3.03 11.63 13.84
N VAL A 140 4.11 11.01 13.39
CA VAL A 140 4.98 11.51 12.33
C VAL A 140 4.71 10.72 11.05
N ARG A 141 4.50 11.44 9.94
CA ARG A 141 4.20 10.82 8.65
C ARG A 141 5.46 10.44 7.89
N SER A 142 5.44 9.25 7.33
CA SER A 142 6.46 8.74 6.42
C SER A 142 5.80 8.08 5.21
N MET A 143 6.37 8.25 4.03
CA MET A 143 5.82 7.64 2.81
C MET A 143 6.92 6.98 1.99
N SER A 144 6.61 5.80 1.44
CA SER A 144 7.46 5.17 0.44
C SER A 144 7.50 5.99 -0.84
N ARG A 145 8.61 5.89 -1.57
CA ARG A 145 8.76 6.58 -2.86
C ARG A 145 7.85 5.95 -3.91
N ALA A 146 7.36 6.77 -4.82
CA ALA A 146 6.49 6.30 -5.90
C ALA A 146 7.18 5.20 -6.74
N GLY A 147 6.50 4.07 -6.92
CA GLY A 147 6.98 2.96 -7.73
C GLY A 147 8.21 2.23 -7.16
N LYS A 148 8.45 2.33 -5.86
CA LYS A 148 9.51 1.62 -5.15
C LYS A 148 8.92 0.69 -4.08
N PRO A 149 8.50 -0.52 -4.45
CA PRO A 149 7.93 -1.49 -3.52
C PRO A 149 8.90 -1.82 -2.37
N THR A 150 10.19 -1.90 -2.65
CA THR A 150 11.24 -2.14 -1.65
C THR A 150 11.26 -1.14 -0.48
N ASP A 151 10.56 -0.02 -0.60
CA ASP A 151 10.46 0.97 0.47
C ASP A 151 9.45 0.57 1.55
N ASN A 152 8.62 -0.46 1.31
CA ASN A 152 7.66 -0.99 2.27
C ASN A 152 7.60 -2.53 2.27
N PRO A 153 8.73 -3.20 2.54
CA PRO A 153 8.83 -4.66 2.47
C PRO A 153 7.93 -5.36 3.50
N VAL A 154 7.63 -4.70 4.61
CA VAL A 154 6.79 -5.26 5.68
C VAL A 154 5.36 -5.45 5.19
N ASN A 155 4.77 -4.45 4.54
CA ASN A 155 3.42 -4.55 4.01
C ASN A 155 3.34 -5.55 2.85
N GLU A 156 4.35 -5.63 1.99
CA GLU A 156 4.38 -6.60 0.91
C GLU A 156 4.38 -8.03 1.43
N ALA A 157 5.25 -8.33 2.41
CA ALA A 157 5.30 -9.64 3.04
C ALA A 157 3.99 -9.98 3.75
N LEU A 158 3.44 -9.04 4.53
CA LEU A 158 2.20 -9.23 5.27
C LEU A 158 1.01 -9.47 4.33
N ASN A 159 0.86 -8.68 3.30
CA ASN A 159 -0.21 -8.84 2.30
C ASN A 159 -0.08 -10.17 1.53
N GLY A 160 1.15 -10.62 1.28
CA GLY A 160 1.42 -11.92 0.69
C GLY A 160 0.93 -13.06 1.60
N TRP A 161 1.33 -13.05 2.87
CA TRP A 161 0.93 -14.06 3.86
C TRP A 161 -0.58 -14.11 4.06
N ILE A 162 -1.24 -12.96 4.25
CA ILE A 162 -2.70 -12.91 4.41
C ILE A 162 -3.40 -13.57 3.21
N LYS A 163 -2.97 -13.27 1.99
CA LYS A 163 -3.58 -13.84 0.79
C LYS A 163 -3.32 -15.34 0.67
N GLU A 164 -2.12 -15.78 1.05
CA GLU A 164 -1.75 -17.21 1.03
C GLU A 164 -2.56 -17.99 2.06
N GLU A 165 -2.66 -17.51 3.30
CA GLU A 165 -3.46 -18.14 4.35
C GLU A 165 -4.94 -18.19 3.98
N LEU A 166 -5.51 -17.09 3.47
CA LEU A 166 -6.90 -17.08 3.01
C LEU A 166 -7.15 -18.09 1.89
N LEU A 167 -6.21 -18.25 0.96
CA LEU A 167 -6.32 -19.22 -0.12
C LEU A 167 -6.21 -20.66 0.38
N LEU A 168 -5.22 -20.94 1.25
CA LEU A 168 -4.94 -22.30 1.72
C LEU A 168 -5.97 -22.78 2.75
N ASP A 169 -6.38 -21.94 3.68
CA ASP A 169 -7.24 -22.32 4.80
C ASP A 169 -8.72 -22.19 4.45
N PHE A 170 -9.09 -21.28 3.58
CA PHE A 170 -10.49 -20.96 3.28
C PHE A 170 -10.85 -21.11 1.81
N GLY A 171 -9.89 -21.37 0.93
CA GLY A 171 -10.10 -21.53 -0.51
C GLY A 171 -10.55 -20.24 -1.21
N LEU A 172 -10.15 -19.08 -0.71
CA LEU A 172 -10.56 -17.75 -1.19
C LEU A 172 -9.65 -17.19 -2.28
#